data_48f6a0dd0e268265e6c94c931a9fd39d
#
_entry.id   48f6a0dd0e268265e6c94c931a9fd39d
#
_cell.length_a   1.000
_cell.length_b   1.000
_cell.length_c   1.000
_cell.angle_alpha   90.00
_cell.angle_beta   90.00
_cell.angle_gamma   90.00
#
_symmetry.space_group_name_H-M   'P 1'
#
loop_
_entity.id
_entity.type
_entity.pdbx_description
1 polymer ?
#
loop_
_entity_poly.entity_id
_entity_poly.type
_entity_poly.pdbx_seq_one_letter_code
_entity_poly.pdbx_strand_id
1 'polypeptide(L)'
;MARLFHQSVQKMGGLVVKAIAYHKNQVDFTKQIQELTGISPADSIQSPANNRPDWSGSSPLDFEALFIPDSPRRVKSIAEHLAFYGIKDVQLLGTSLWNSSELWKGNVKHLEGSVFTDSFLVNGFLPETNDFVDAYYLAYGREPDNIDALSYDTMKMSLNILKDGQIRSRAAFLKAFSAIQYFRGVTGQTSFSGGRVSQKDAFILKVQNGQIEQIR
;
A
#
# COMPACT_ATOMS: atom_id res chain seq x y z
N MET A 1 5.30 4.26 10.61
CA MET A 1 5.23 3.20 9.59
C MET A 1 6.55 2.44 9.48
N ALA A 2 7.67 3.06 9.07
CA ALA A 2 8.97 2.37 8.91
C ALA A 2 9.45 1.57 10.12
N ARG A 3 9.31 2.11 11.34
CA ARG A 3 9.67 1.37 12.59
C ARG A 3 8.86 0.07 12.77
N LEU A 4 7.56 0.11 12.49
CA LEU A 4 6.71 -1.09 12.61
C LEU A 4 7.07 -2.13 11.56
N PHE A 5 7.35 -1.69 10.34
CA PHE A 5 7.84 -2.57 9.27
C PHE A 5 9.14 -3.26 9.68
N HIS A 6 10.13 -2.50 10.15
CA HIS A 6 11.41 -3.04 10.65
C HIS A 6 11.21 -4.12 11.72
N GLN A 7 10.39 -3.82 12.75
CA GLN A 7 10.08 -4.78 13.82
C GLN A 7 9.40 -6.06 13.28
N SER A 8 8.50 -5.91 12.31
CA SER A 8 7.82 -7.06 11.70
C SER A 8 8.76 -7.92 10.88
N VAL A 9 9.63 -7.31 10.07
CA VAL A 9 10.64 -8.00 9.28
C VAL A 9 11.58 -8.81 10.17
N GLN A 10 12.11 -8.18 11.23
CA GLN A 10 12.97 -8.87 12.21
C GLN A 10 12.27 -10.05 12.90
N LYS A 11 11.01 -9.85 13.30
CA LYS A 11 10.21 -10.91 13.94
C LYS A 11 10.00 -12.13 13.03
N MET A 12 9.99 -11.90 11.73
CA MET A 12 9.83 -12.95 10.72
C MET A 12 11.18 -13.53 10.22
N GLY A 13 12.30 -13.14 10.83
CA GLY A 13 13.64 -13.63 10.47
C GLY A 13 14.31 -12.90 9.32
N GLY A 14 13.70 -11.81 8.83
CA GLY A 14 14.30 -10.95 7.81
C GLY A 14 15.24 -9.91 8.39
N LEU A 15 16.03 -9.28 7.53
CA LEU A 15 16.97 -8.23 7.89
C LEU A 15 16.62 -6.92 7.16
N VAL A 16 16.59 -5.81 7.90
CA VAL A 16 16.54 -4.47 7.29
C VAL A 16 17.95 -3.92 7.27
N VAL A 17 18.59 -3.95 6.11
CA VAL A 17 20.00 -3.58 5.93
C VAL A 17 20.20 -2.07 5.94
N LYS A 18 19.26 -1.30 5.40
CA LYS A 18 19.31 0.17 5.37
C LYS A 18 17.94 0.80 5.60
N ALA A 19 17.94 1.99 6.20
CA ALA A 19 16.76 2.84 6.33
C ALA A 19 17.19 4.29 6.12
N ILE A 20 16.72 4.89 5.03
CA ILE A 20 17.15 6.22 4.58
C ILE A 20 16.00 7.20 4.72
N ALA A 21 16.25 8.31 5.39
CA ALA A 21 15.29 9.39 5.56
C ALA A 21 15.43 10.46 4.49
N TYR A 22 14.33 11.13 4.19
CA TYR A 22 14.28 12.28 3.29
C TYR A 22 13.25 13.31 3.75
N HIS A 23 13.35 14.53 3.22
CA HIS A 23 12.44 15.61 3.60
C HIS A 23 11.06 15.46 2.94
N LYS A 24 10.01 15.91 3.66
CA LYS A 24 8.62 15.82 3.22
C LYS A 24 8.34 16.42 1.82
N ASN A 25 9.09 17.45 1.43
CA ASN A 25 8.91 18.14 0.15
C ASN A 25 10.01 17.81 -0.87
N GLN A 26 10.77 16.74 -0.62
CA GLN A 26 11.85 16.34 -1.51
C GLN A 26 11.30 15.79 -2.82
N VAL A 27 11.93 16.16 -3.94
CA VAL A 27 11.58 15.72 -5.30
C VAL A 27 12.76 15.05 -6.00
N ASP A 28 13.98 15.36 -5.59
CA ASP A 28 15.21 14.74 -6.11
C ASP A 28 15.72 13.71 -5.08
N PHE A 29 15.77 12.46 -5.46
CA PHE A 29 16.18 11.33 -4.62
C PHE A 29 17.58 10.80 -4.97
N THR A 30 18.33 11.52 -5.78
CA THR A 30 19.69 11.14 -6.22
C THR A 30 20.57 10.72 -5.05
N LYS A 31 20.66 11.53 -4.00
CA LYS A 31 21.50 11.24 -2.82
C LYS A 31 21.03 9.98 -2.09
N GLN A 32 19.73 9.82 -1.94
CA GLN A 32 19.14 8.65 -1.26
C GLN A 32 19.39 7.38 -2.05
N ILE A 33 19.27 7.43 -3.37
CA ILE A 33 19.55 6.27 -4.22
C ILE A 33 21.04 5.91 -4.16
N GLN A 34 21.94 6.91 -4.20
CA GLN A 34 23.37 6.68 -4.04
C GLN A 34 23.71 6.05 -2.68
N GLU A 35 23.15 6.59 -1.60
CA GLU A 35 23.36 6.04 -0.26
C GLU A 35 22.82 4.63 -0.14
N LEU A 36 21.64 4.35 -0.77
CA LEU A 36 20.98 3.05 -0.76
C LEU A 36 21.80 2.00 -1.52
N THR A 37 22.31 2.35 -2.71
CA THR A 37 22.85 1.39 -3.67
C THR A 37 24.38 1.44 -3.81
N GLY A 38 25.00 2.54 -3.36
CA GLY A 38 26.44 2.80 -3.61
C GLY A 38 26.76 3.23 -5.05
N ILE A 39 25.75 3.36 -5.94
CA ILE A 39 25.94 3.71 -7.36
C ILE A 39 26.01 5.24 -7.50
N SER A 40 27.07 5.74 -8.11
CA SER A 40 27.22 7.18 -8.41
C SER A 40 26.53 7.58 -9.73
N PRO A 41 25.99 8.81 -9.86
CA PRO A 41 25.50 9.33 -11.13
C PRO A 41 26.56 9.28 -12.24
N ALA A 42 27.84 9.48 -11.91
CA ALA A 42 28.94 9.39 -12.86
C ALA A 42 29.04 7.99 -13.50
N ASP A 43 28.79 6.94 -12.73
CA ASP A 43 28.84 5.58 -13.23
C ASP A 43 27.66 5.27 -14.17
N SER A 44 26.53 5.95 -13.96
CA SER A 44 25.32 5.77 -14.79
C SER A 44 25.38 6.53 -16.12
N ILE A 45 26.11 7.66 -16.18
CA ILE A 45 26.18 8.54 -17.35
C ILE A 45 27.34 8.15 -18.30
N GLN A 46 28.43 7.59 -17.77
CA GLN A 46 29.64 7.27 -18.57
C GLN A 46 29.49 5.96 -19.37
N SER A 47 28.47 5.14 -19.10
CA SER A 47 28.24 3.94 -19.90
C SER A 47 27.24 4.25 -21.03
N PRO A 48 27.64 4.15 -22.33
CA PRO A 48 26.69 4.21 -23.44
C PRO A 48 25.56 3.19 -23.21
N ALA A 49 24.37 3.48 -23.74
CA ALA A 49 23.17 2.66 -23.53
C ALA A 49 23.38 1.14 -23.80
N ASN A 50 24.36 0.81 -24.65
CA ASN A 50 24.76 -0.56 -25.00
C ASN A 50 25.83 -1.16 -24.08
N ASN A 51 26.40 -0.41 -23.14
CA ASN A 51 27.48 -0.84 -22.25
C ASN A 51 27.16 -0.51 -20.77
N ARG A 52 25.88 -0.27 -20.45
CA ARG A 52 25.47 -0.21 -19.05
C ARG A 52 25.78 -1.57 -18.43
N PRO A 53 26.42 -1.61 -17.25
CA PRO A 53 26.64 -2.87 -16.58
C PRO A 53 25.32 -3.64 -16.54
N ASP A 54 25.30 -4.83 -17.12
CA ASP A 54 24.15 -5.70 -17.02
C ASP A 54 24.14 -6.28 -15.61
N TRP A 55 23.39 -5.62 -14.73
CA TRP A 55 23.19 -6.07 -13.35
C TRP A 55 22.32 -7.34 -13.25
N SER A 56 21.92 -7.93 -14.40
CA SER A 56 21.05 -9.11 -14.49
C SER A 56 21.65 -10.42 -13.97
N GLY A 57 22.92 -10.41 -13.56
CA GLY A 57 23.61 -11.64 -13.12
C GLY A 57 24.14 -11.65 -11.68
N SER A 58 24.33 -10.49 -11.07
CA SER A 58 24.70 -10.35 -9.65
C SER A 58 24.32 -8.93 -9.23
N SER A 59 23.18 -8.78 -8.59
CA SER A 59 22.81 -7.47 -8.01
C SER A 59 23.91 -7.07 -7.02
N PRO A 60 24.60 -5.94 -7.21
CA PRO A 60 25.56 -5.45 -6.23
C PRO A 60 24.84 -4.89 -5.00
N LEU A 61 23.52 -5.01 -5.01
CA LEU A 61 22.66 -4.55 -3.92
C LEU A 61 22.64 -5.63 -2.84
N ASP A 62 22.78 -5.19 -1.60
CA ASP A 62 22.74 -6.04 -0.41
C ASP A 62 21.29 -6.26 0.10
N PHE A 63 20.28 -6.00 -0.76
CA PHE A 63 18.86 -6.17 -0.44
C PHE A 63 18.04 -6.59 -1.67
N GLU A 64 16.99 -7.38 -1.45
CA GLU A 64 16.08 -7.86 -2.48
C GLU A 64 14.79 -7.04 -2.58
N ALA A 65 14.46 -6.27 -1.54
CA ALA A 65 13.21 -5.52 -1.48
C ALA A 65 13.41 -4.11 -0.93
N LEU A 66 12.63 -3.15 -1.45
CA LEU A 66 12.61 -1.76 -1.00
C LEU A 66 11.19 -1.36 -0.58
N PHE A 67 11.00 -1.06 0.71
CA PHE A 67 9.73 -0.58 1.25
C PHE A 67 9.65 0.94 1.19
N ILE A 68 8.63 1.46 0.49
CA ILE A 68 8.41 2.90 0.27
C ILE A 68 7.02 3.30 0.82
N PRO A 69 6.90 3.60 2.12
CA PRO A 69 5.63 3.99 2.73
C PRO A 69 5.31 5.48 2.53
N ASP A 70 5.13 5.89 1.29
CA ASP A 70 4.94 7.30 0.94
C ASP A 70 3.79 7.53 -0.05
N SER A 71 3.50 8.80 -0.31
CA SER A 71 2.46 9.27 -1.21
C SER A 71 2.74 8.85 -2.66
N PRO A 72 1.69 8.72 -3.50
CA PRO A 72 1.79 8.32 -4.90
C PRO A 72 2.83 9.10 -5.69
N ARG A 73 2.85 10.42 -5.52
CA ARG A 73 3.77 11.31 -6.22
C ARG A 73 5.25 10.99 -5.94
N ARG A 74 5.59 10.75 -4.65
CA ARG A 74 6.98 10.43 -4.28
C ARG A 74 7.37 9.02 -4.66
N VAL A 75 6.46 8.07 -4.52
CA VAL A 75 6.68 6.69 -4.98
C VAL A 75 7.04 6.67 -6.46
N LYS A 76 6.29 7.40 -7.29
CA LYS A 76 6.54 7.51 -8.72
C LYS A 76 7.92 8.11 -9.00
N SER A 77 8.26 9.22 -8.33
CA SER A 77 9.58 9.85 -8.47
C SER A 77 10.72 8.93 -8.04
N ILE A 78 10.59 8.21 -6.92
CA ILE A 78 11.60 7.24 -6.46
C ILE A 78 11.75 6.10 -7.48
N ALA A 79 10.65 5.54 -7.98
CA ALA A 79 10.69 4.47 -8.97
C ALA A 79 11.34 4.92 -10.29
N GLU A 80 11.06 6.15 -10.74
CA GLU A 80 11.72 6.76 -11.90
C GLU A 80 13.23 6.93 -11.69
N HIS A 81 13.65 7.38 -10.49
CA HIS A 81 15.07 7.47 -10.15
C HIS A 81 15.74 6.09 -10.11
N LEU A 82 15.12 5.09 -9.48
CA LEU A 82 15.65 3.71 -9.48
C LEU A 82 15.86 3.21 -10.92
N ALA A 83 14.88 3.41 -11.79
CA ALA A 83 14.97 3.03 -13.20
C ALA A 83 16.06 3.79 -13.95
N PHE A 84 16.23 5.09 -13.66
CA PHE A 84 17.30 5.91 -14.24
C PHE A 84 18.70 5.37 -13.89
N TYR A 85 18.89 4.89 -12.65
CA TYR A 85 20.12 4.24 -12.20
C TYR A 85 20.24 2.77 -12.65
N GLY A 86 19.29 2.26 -13.44
CA GLY A 86 19.31 0.88 -13.94
C GLY A 86 18.95 -0.19 -12.91
N ILE A 87 18.40 0.20 -11.77
CA ILE A 87 17.99 -0.72 -10.69
C ILE A 87 16.64 -1.33 -11.07
N LYS A 88 16.62 -2.63 -11.41
CA LYS A 88 15.45 -3.32 -11.94
C LYS A 88 14.99 -4.51 -11.09
N ASP A 89 15.91 -5.20 -10.42
CA ASP A 89 15.66 -6.48 -9.77
C ASP A 89 15.37 -6.35 -8.27
N VAL A 90 14.77 -5.21 -7.88
CA VAL A 90 14.35 -4.94 -6.50
C VAL A 90 12.84 -5.00 -6.40
N GLN A 91 12.33 -5.86 -5.50
CA GLN A 91 10.91 -5.94 -5.21
C GLN A 91 10.46 -4.65 -4.49
N LEU A 92 9.65 -3.83 -5.14
CA LEU A 92 9.07 -2.66 -4.49
C LEU A 92 7.88 -3.05 -3.62
N LEU A 93 7.89 -2.58 -2.39
CA LEU A 93 6.86 -2.82 -1.39
C LEU A 93 6.20 -1.52 -0.96
N GLY A 94 4.88 -1.50 -0.91
CA GLY A 94 4.09 -0.31 -0.62
C GLY A 94 3.06 -0.49 0.50
N THR A 95 2.28 0.57 0.68
CA THR A 95 1.15 0.62 1.61
C THR A 95 -0.14 0.94 0.86
N SER A 96 -1.27 1.02 1.55
CA SER A 96 -2.57 1.42 0.98
C SER A 96 -2.54 2.79 0.26
N LEU A 97 -1.56 3.64 0.53
CA LEU A 97 -1.37 4.89 -0.22
C LEU A 97 -1.08 4.66 -1.71
N TRP A 98 -0.63 3.46 -2.08
CA TRP A 98 -0.36 3.10 -3.47
C TRP A 98 -1.64 2.74 -4.24
N ASN A 99 -2.72 2.38 -3.55
CA ASN A 99 -4.03 2.17 -4.16
C ASN A 99 -4.73 3.52 -4.42
N SER A 100 -4.17 4.28 -5.34
CA SER A 100 -4.62 5.64 -5.67
C SER A 100 -4.62 5.83 -7.17
N SER A 101 -5.72 6.37 -7.71
CA SER A 101 -5.81 6.71 -9.13
C SER A 101 -4.71 7.67 -9.61
N GLU A 102 -4.12 8.46 -8.70
CA GLU A 102 -2.98 9.35 -9.00
C GLU A 102 -1.73 8.54 -9.36
N LEU A 103 -1.45 7.45 -8.62
CA LEU A 103 -0.27 6.61 -8.88
C LEU A 103 -0.37 5.92 -10.24
N TRP A 104 -1.58 5.46 -10.60
CA TRP A 104 -1.82 4.64 -11.79
C TRP A 104 -2.14 5.46 -13.06
N LYS A 105 -2.22 6.78 -12.96
CA LYS A 105 -2.34 7.65 -14.14
C LYS A 105 -0.98 7.79 -14.82
N GLY A 106 -0.92 7.47 -16.11
CA GLY A 106 0.26 7.62 -16.96
C GLY A 106 1.17 6.40 -16.98
N ASN A 107 2.48 6.63 -17.12
CA ASN A 107 3.45 5.53 -17.24
C ASN A 107 3.79 4.93 -15.86
N VAL A 108 3.31 3.73 -15.63
CA VAL A 108 3.56 2.95 -14.39
C VAL A 108 4.55 1.80 -14.59
N LYS A 109 5.22 1.76 -15.74
CA LYS A 109 6.14 0.67 -16.12
C LYS A 109 7.21 0.39 -15.05
N HIS A 110 7.65 1.41 -14.32
CA HIS A 110 8.65 1.27 -13.25
C HIS A 110 8.08 0.71 -11.95
N LEU A 111 6.78 0.52 -11.87
CA LEU A 111 6.09 -0.08 -10.73
C LEU A 111 5.60 -1.50 -11.02
N GLU A 112 5.89 -2.03 -12.22
CA GLU A 112 5.52 -3.40 -12.57
C GLU A 112 6.14 -4.41 -11.60
N GLY A 113 5.34 -5.40 -11.18
CA GLY A 113 5.75 -6.38 -10.18
C GLY A 113 5.69 -5.90 -8.73
N SER A 114 5.46 -4.61 -8.47
CA SER A 114 5.36 -4.07 -7.11
C SER A 114 4.23 -4.71 -6.32
N VAL A 115 4.43 -4.85 -5.01
CA VAL A 115 3.46 -5.42 -4.08
C VAL A 115 3.14 -4.43 -2.98
N PHE A 116 1.87 -4.29 -2.64
CA PHE A 116 1.44 -3.43 -1.55
C PHE A 116 0.19 -3.98 -0.87
N THR A 117 -0.14 -3.45 0.30
CA THR A 117 -1.30 -3.91 1.08
C THR A 117 -2.38 -2.86 1.09
N ASP A 118 -3.64 -3.29 0.95
CA ASP A 118 -4.80 -2.44 1.20
C ASP A 118 -5.95 -3.26 1.80
N SER A 119 -7.01 -2.60 2.23
CA SER A 119 -8.24 -3.22 2.71
C SER A 119 -9.40 -3.11 1.72
N PHE A 120 -9.19 -2.49 0.56
CA PHE A 120 -10.21 -2.30 -0.46
C PHE A 120 -9.61 -2.33 -1.87
N LEU A 121 -10.33 -2.97 -2.77
CA LEU A 121 -10.07 -2.94 -4.21
C LEU A 121 -11.40 -2.99 -4.95
N VAL A 122 -11.64 -2.07 -5.88
CA VAL A 122 -12.91 -1.95 -6.65
C VAL A 122 -13.29 -3.26 -7.31
N ASN A 123 -12.33 -3.95 -7.94
CA ASN A 123 -12.52 -5.25 -8.59
C ASN A 123 -11.97 -6.40 -7.71
N GLY A 124 -12.14 -6.31 -6.40
CA GLY A 124 -11.67 -7.33 -5.47
C GLY A 124 -12.50 -8.62 -5.50
N PHE A 125 -12.01 -9.64 -4.83
CA PHE A 125 -12.65 -10.98 -4.81
C PHE A 125 -13.91 -11.08 -3.96
N LEU A 126 -14.23 -10.08 -3.13
CA LEU A 126 -15.38 -10.14 -2.23
C LEU A 126 -16.66 -9.75 -2.97
N PRO A 127 -17.70 -10.61 -2.99
CA PRO A 127 -18.99 -10.29 -3.62
C PRO A 127 -19.64 -9.03 -3.03
N GLU A 128 -19.54 -8.85 -1.70
CA GLU A 128 -20.07 -7.69 -0.99
C GLU A 128 -19.45 -6.37 -1.48
N THR A 129 -18.21 -6.43 -1.98
CA THR A 129 -17.51 -5.27 -2.56
C THR A 129 -18.12 -4.87 -3.90
N ASN A 130 -18.45 -5.83 -4.76
CA ASN A 130 -19.05 -5.55 -6.06
C ASN A 130 -20.42 -4.88 -5.93
N ASP A 131 -21.29 -5.42 -5.06
CA ASP A 131 -22.61 -4.83 -4.79
C ASP A 131 -22.50 -3.38 -4.28
N PHE A 132 -21.51 -3.13 -3.42
CA PHE A 132 -21.24 -1.77 -2.91
C PHE A 132 -20.73 -0.83 -4.00
N VAL A 133 -19.80 -1.28 -4.84
CA VAL A 133 -19.23 -0.47 -5.92
C VAL A 133 -20.33 -0.07 -6.91
N ASP A 134 -21.18 -1.01 -7.32
CA ASP A 134 -22.28 -0.76 -8.24
C ASP A 134 -23.29 0.24 -7.64
N ALA A 135 -23.71 0.01 -6.40
CA ALA A 135 -24.63 0.91 -5.70
C ALA A 135 -24.04 2.31 -5.52
N TYR A 136 -22.76 2.39 -5.18
CA TYR A 136 -22.04 3.65 -5.01
C TYR A 136 -21.93 4.41 -6.34
N TYR A 137 -21.57 3.71 -7.43
CA TYR A 137 -21.49 4.31 -8.75
C TYR A 137 -22.84 4.85 -9.23
N LEU A 138 -23.92 4.10 -9.01
CA LEU A 138 -25.28 4.56 -9.34
C LEU A 138 -25.68 5.81 -8.55
N ALA A 139 -25.24 5.93 -7.30
CA ALA A 139 -25.59 7.05 -6.43
C ALA A 139 -24.75 8.31 -6.70
N TYR A 140 -23.47 8.16 -7.02
CA TYR A 140 -22.49 9.27 -7.05
C TYR A 140 -21.83 9.48 -8.40
N GLY A 141 -22.01 8.61 -9.40
CA GLY A 141 -21.44 8.71 -10.75
C GLY A 141 -19.92 8.54 -10.80
N ARG A 142 -19.32 7.96 -9.76
CA ARG A 142 -17.89 7.63 -9.67
C ARG A 142 -17.66 6.35 -8.89
N GLU A 143 -16.53 5.72 -9.11
CA GLU A 143 -16.10 4.60 -8.27
C GLU A 143 -15.76 5.06 -6.84
N PRO A 144 -16.04 4.23 -5.82
CA PRO A 144 -15.63 4.51 -4.45
C PRO A 144 -14.11 4.34 -4.29
N ASP A 145 -13.54 5.11 -3.36
CA ASP A 145 -12.18 4.91 -2.89
C ASP A 145 -12.14 4.16 -1.54
N ASN A 146 -10.94 3.94 -1.01
CA ASN A 146 -10.75 3.25 0.27
C ASN A 146 -11.47 3.96 1.43
N ILE A 147 -11.52 5.29 1.44
CA ILE A 147 -12.18 6.07 2.51
C ILE A 147 -13.69 5.91 2.41
N ASP A 148 -14.25 5.91 1.21
CA ASP A 148 -15.67 5.65 0.98
C ASP A 148 -16.07 4.27 1.53
N ALA A 149 -15.29 3.25 1.19
CA ALA A 149 -15.53 1.87 1.62
C ALA A 149 -15.40 1.68 3.14
N LEU A 150 -14.38 2.26 3.77
CA LEU A 150 -14.19 2.24 5.22
C LEU A 150 -15.33 2.99 5.95
N SER A 151 -15.79 4.11 5.38
CA SER A 151 -16.90 4.88 5.93
C SER A 151 -18.21 4.10 5.85
N TYR A 152 -18.45 3.42 4.73
CA TYR A 152 -19.60 2.53 4.56
C TYR A 152 -19.62 1.42 5.60
N ASP A 153 -18.51 0.69 5.78
CA ASP A 153 -18.41 -0.37 6.77
C ASP A 153 -18.59 0.14 8.20
N THR A 154 -18.00 1.30 8.52
CA THR A 154 -18.15 1.94 9.83
C THR A 154 -19.61 2.30 10.12
N MET A 155 -20.31 2.86 9.13
CA MET A 155 -21.73 3.19 9.26
C MET A 155 -22.57 1.90 9.39
N LYS A 156 -22.29 0.87 8.61
CA LYS A 156 -23.00 -0.41 8.66
C LYS A 156 -22.85 -1.08 10.03
N MET A 157 -21.62 -1.09 10.60
CA MET A 157 -21.39 -1.55 11.97
C MET A 157 -22.21 -0.74 13.00
N SER A 158 -22.20 0.58 12.86
CA SER A 158 -22.93 1.49 13.75
C SER A 158 -24.45 1.26 13.69
N LEU A 159 -25.00 1.14 12.48
CA LEU A 159 -26.41 0.85 12.28
C LEU A 159 -26.83 -0.52 12.85
N ASN A 160 -25.98 -1.53 12.70
CA ASN A 160 -26.26 -2.86 13.27
C ASN A 160 -26.36 -2.81 14.80
N ILE A 161 -25.50 -2.02 15.47
CA ILE A 161 -25.56 -1.82 16.92
C ILE A 161 -26.83 -1.05 17.31
N LEU A 162 -27.18 0.01 16.56
CA LEU A 162 -28.33 0.85 16.88
C LEU A 162 -29.68 0.19 16.60
N LYS A 163 -29.74 -0.87 15.81
CA LYS A 163 -30.95 -1.71 15.64
C LYS A 163 -31.34 -2.41 16.95
N ASP A 164 -30.38 -2.62 17.85
CA ASP A 164 -30.66 -3.09 19.21
C ASP A 164 -31.25 -1.94 20.03
N GLY A 165 -32.55 -1.98 20.27
CA GLY A 165 -33.28 -0.97 21.03
C GLY A 165 -32.81 -0.78 22.48
N GLN A 166 -31.87 -1.59 22.98
CA GLN A 166 -31.27 -1.46 24.31
C GLN A 166 -30.12 -0.44 24.36
N ILE A 167 -29.61 -0.01 23.22
CA ILE A 167 -28.51 0.95 23.16
C ILE A 167 -29.05 2.37 23.38
N ARG A 168 -29.02 2.84 24.64
CA ARG A 168 -29.59 4.13 25.07
C ARG A 168 -28.57 5.19 25.47
N SER A 169 -27.26 4.91 25.40
CA SER A 169 -26.21 5.84 25.79
C SER A 169 -24.96 5.69 24.91
N ARG A 170 -24.17 6.76 24.85
CA ARG A 170 -22.87 6.76 24.17
C ARG A 170 -21.91 5.70 24.76
N ALA A 171 -21.96 5.49 26.06
CA ALA A 171 -21.14 4.49 26.73
C ALA A 171 -21.54 3.07 26.34
N ALA A 172 -22.85 2.79 26.27
CA ALA A 172 -23.35 1.49 25.80
C ALA A 172 -22.99 1.27 24.33
N PHE A 173 -23.14 2.27 23.47
CA PHE A 173 -22.74 2.20 22.07
C PHE A 173 -21.24 1.91 21.93
N LEU A 174 -20.37 2.66 22.63
CA LEU A 174 -18.92 2.46 22.56
C LEU A 174 -18.53 1.05 23.02
N LYS A 175 -19.15 0.56 24.10
CA LYS A 175 -18.95 -0.82 24.60
C LYS A 175 -19.33 -1.84 23.54
N ALA A 176 -20.50 -1.69 22.91
CA ALA A 176 -20.97 -2.60 21.86
C ALA A 176 -20.07 -2.53 20.63
N PHE A 177 -19.65 -1.33 20.22
CA PHE A 177 -18.78 -1.13 19.06
C PHE A 177 -17.41 -1.78 19.26
N SER A 178 -16.79 -1.60 20.43
CA SER A 178 -15.49 -2.20 20.76
C SER A 178 -15.56 -3.71 21.02
N ALA A 179 -16.75 -4.28 21.10
CA ALA A 179 -16.98 -5.72 21.23
C ALA A 179 -17.29 -6.43 19.90
N ILE A 180 -17.34 -5.69 18.79
CA ILE A 180 -17.57 -6.29 17.46
C ILE A 180 -16.48 -7.31 17.16
N GLN A 181 -16.91 -8.51 16.78
CA GLN A 181 -16.05 -9.59 16.30
C GLN A 181 -16.52 -10.04 14.92
N TYR A 182 -15.55 -10.28 14.03
CA TYR A 182 -15.80 -10.89 12.71
C TYR A 182 -16.85 -10.20 11.84
N PHE A 183 -16.93 -8.85 11.90
CA PHE A 183 -17.79 -8.11 10.99
C PHE A 183 -17.26 -8.26 9.56
N ARG A 184 -18.07 -8.83 8.67
CA ARG A 184 -17.77 -8.92 7.23
C ARG A 184 -18.32 -7.68 6.53
N GLY A 185 -17.39 -6.86 6.03
CA GLY A 185 -17.68 -5.65 5.30
C GLY A 185 -17.10 -5.69 3.89
N VAL A 186 -17.31 -4.61 3.16
CA VAL A 186 -16.76 -4.42 1.80
C VAL A 186 -15.24 -4.22 1.81
N THR A 187 -14.67 -3.94 2.97
CA THR A 187 -13.23 -3.81 3.20
C THR A 187 -12.64 -5.05 3.91
N GLY A 188 -13.26 -6.22 3.75
CA GLY A 188 -12.85 -7.44 4.44
C GLY A 188 -13.37 -7.54 5.87
N GLN A 189 -12.78 -8.48 6.62
CA GLN A 189 -13.20 -8.75 7.99
C GLN A 189 -12.61 -7.72 8.96
N THR A 190 -13.44 -7.24 9.88
CA THR A 190 -13.07 -6.30 10.93
C THR A 190 -13.44 -6.83 12.30
N SER A 191 -12.53 -6.76 13.27
CA SER A 191 -12.77 -7.12 14.67
C SER A 191 -12.15 -6.08 15.60
N PHE A 192 -12.69 -6.00 16.82
CA PHE A 192 -12.09 -5.21 17.91
C PHE A 192 -11.82 -6.13 19.11
N SER A 193 -10.65 -6.06 19.68
CA SER A 193 -10.24 -6.84 20.85
C SER A 193 -10.46 -6.06 22.15
N GLY A 194 -11.60 -5.37 22.28
CA GLY A 194 -11.90 -4.50 23.43
C GLY A 194 -11.16 -3.16 23.44
N GLY A 195 -10.34 -2.89 22.41
CA GLY A 195 -9.60 -1.65 22.22
C GLY A 195 -10.28 -0.66 21.28
N ARG A 196 -9.57 0.43 20.98
CA ARG A 196 -10.02 1.46 20.03
C ARG A 196 -9.46 1.27 18.61
N VAL A 197 -8.57 0.32 18.43
CA VAL A 197 -7.94 0.01 17.14
C VAL A 197 -8.55 -1.26 16.61
N SER A 198 -9.05 -1.20 15.37
CA SER A 198 -9.57 -2.37 14.69
C SER A 198 -8.44 -3.29 14.23
N GLN A 199 -8.70 -4.58 14.28
CA GLN A 199 -7.94 -5.59 13.56
C GLN A 199 -8.68 -5.86 12.25
N LYS A 200 -7.99 -5.72 11.14
CA LYS A 200 -8.53 -5.92 9.79
C LYS A 200 -7.64 -6.87 9.01
N ASP A 201 -8.28 -7.70 8.20
CA ASP A 201 -7.57 -8.39 7.14
C ASP A 201 -7.11 -7.39 6.10
N ALA A 202 -5.90 -7.58 5.60
CA ALA A 202 -5.35 -6.79 4.51
C ALA A 202 -5.27 -7.67 3.26
N PHE A 203 -5.65 -7.10 2.13
CA PHE A 203 -5.41 -7.71 0.82
C PHE A 203 -3.96 -7.46 0.42
N ILE A 204 -3.37 -8.44 -0.23
CA ILE A 204 -2.10 -8.26 -0.90
C ILE A 204 -2.41 -7.98 -2.37
N LEU A 205 -1.96 -6.82 -2.82
CA LEU A 205 -2.17 -6.33 -4.17
C LEU A 205 -0.84 -6.30 -4.91
N LYS A 206 -0.87 -6.65 -6.18
CA LYS A 206 0.29 -6.65 -7.07
C LYS A 206 0.00 -5.86 -8.33
N VAL A 207 1.00 -5.16 -8.82
CA VAL A 207 0.95 -4.54 -10.14
C VAL A 207 1.34 -5.58 -11.18
N GLN A 208 0.44 -5.85 -12.12
CA GLN A 208 0.65 -6.81 -13.18
C GLN A 208 0.01 -6.30 -14.48
N ASN A 209 0.80 -6.22 -15.55
CA ASN A 209 0.38 -5.66 -16.84
C ASN A 209 -0.20 -4.23 -16.72
N GLY A 210 0.36 -3.41 -15.82
CA GLY A 210 -0.09 -2.05 -15.55
C GLY A 210 -1.43 -1.95 -14.81
N GLN A 211 -1.96 -3.07 -14.30
CA GLN A 211 -3.19 -3.13 -13.51
C GLN A 211 -2.90 -3.60 -12.09
N ILE A 212 -3.82 -3.29 -11.17
CA ILE A 212 -3.76 -3.79 -9.81
C ILE A 212 -4.58 -5.07 -9.72
N GLU A 213 -3.95 -6.13 -9.29
CA GLU A 213 -4.58 -7.43 -9.06
C GLU A 213 -4.46 -7.80 -7.59
N GLN A 214 -5.52 -8.35 -7.02
CA GLN A 214 -5.49 -8.96 -5.70
C GLN A 214 -4.89 -10.37 -5.83
N ILE A 215 -3.83 -10.64 -5.07
CA ILE A 215 -3.15 -11.96 -5.08
C ILE A 215 -3.41 -12.76 -3.80
N ARG A 216 -3.94 -12.11 -2.77
CA ARG A 216 -4.38 -12.72 -1.53
C ARG A 216 -5.33 -11.80 -0.74
#